data_0bee712155854e80e889db3986d6016d
#
_entry.id   0bee712155854e80e889db3986d6016d
#
_cell.length_a   1.000
_cell.length_b   1.000
_cell.length_c   1.000
_cell.angle_alpha   90.00
_cell.angle_beta   90.00
_cell.angle_gamma   90.00
#
_symmetry.space_group_name_H-M   'P 1'
#
loop_
_entity.id
_entity.type
_entity.pdbx_description
1 polymer ?
#
loop_
_entity_poly.entity_id
_entity_poly.type
_entity_poly.pdbx_seq_one_letter_code
_entity_poly.pdbx_strand_id
1 'polypeptide(L)'
;KVGTDNTTNATMSYAYHISFKKDLKLSFGLQAGFVNYKTDYSKLTIDPKDPQFANVNEWNFNTGTGAILRSEKFMVSISVPRFLKNSYESAQGSVNLYTQHAYALGAYAFPLSSRITIKPWILARIVKGAPLSLDYAASMR
;
A
#
# COMPACT_ATOMS: atom_id res chain seq x y z
N LYS A 1 -9.09 -18.08 -15.53
CA LYS A 1 -9.82 -16.80 -15.59
C LYS A 1 -11.25 -17.08 -15.17
N VAL A 2 -11.66 -16.54 -14.07
CA VAL A 2 -13.03 -16.60 -13.59
C VAL A 2 -13.54 -15.15 -13.55
N GLY A 3 -14.59 -14.83 -14.34
CA GLY A 3 -15.23 -13.51 -14.35
C GLY A 3 -14.87 -12.62 -15.55
N THR A 4 -15.52 -11.46 -15.58
CA THR A 4 -15.43 -10.43 -16.62
C THR A 4 -14.29 -9.44 -16.37
N ASP A 5 -13.77 -9.42 -15.13
CA ASP A 5 -12.78 -8.45 -14.67
C ASP A 5 -11.36 -8.96 -14.88
N ASN A 6 -10.51 -8.08 -15.40
CA ASN A 6 -9.08 -8.33 -15.57
C ASN A 6 -8.31 -7.10 -15.05
N THR A 7 -7.44 -7.32 -14.08
CA THR A 7 -6.58 -6.26 -13.55
C THR A 7 -5.12 -6.61 -13.82
N THR A 8 -4.42 -5.72 -14.51
CA THR A 8 -2.99 -5.81 -14.75
C THR A 8 -2.28 -4.71 -13.97
N ASN A 9 -1.29 -5.06 -13.17
CA ASN A 9 -0.51 -4.12 -12.37
C ASN A 9 0.98 -4.26 -12.69
N ALA A 10 1.65 -3.14 -12.93
CA ALA A 10 3.10 -3.07 -13.05
C ALA A 10 3.63 -1.94 -12.15
N THR A 11 4.59 -2.26 -11.30
CA THR A 11 5.16 -1.32 -10.32
C THR A 11 6.67 -1.43 -10.33
N MET A 12 7.36 -0.30 -10.36
CA MET A 12 8.79 -0.16 -10.19
C MET A 12 9.06 0.52 -8.85
N SER A 13 10.06 0.03 -8.12
CA SER A 13 10.47 0.58 -6.84
C SER A 13 11.98 0.84 -6.82
N TYR A 14 12.37 1.95 -6.22
CA TYR A 14 13.75 2.34 -5.99
C TYR A 14 13.96 2.66 -4.52
N ALA A 15 15.09 2.24 -3.96
CA ALA A 15 15.45 2.54 -2.58
C ALA A 15 16.88 3.07 -2.50
N TYR A 16 17.06 4.13 -1.72
CA TYR A 16 18.34 4.72 -1.41
C TYR A 16 18.65 4.59 0.08
N HIS A 17 19.87 4.17 0.43
CA HIS A 17 20.28 3.89 1.78
C HIS A 17 21.44 4.80 2.19
N ILE A 18 21.30 5.46 3.33
CA ILE A 18 22.32 6.29 3.96
C ILE A 18 22.72 5.63 5.28
N SER A 19 24.00 5.36 5.44
CA SER A 19 24.57 4.86 6.70
C SER A 19 25.22 6.01 7.45
N PHE A 20 24.69 6.39 8.61
CA PHE A 20 25.23 7.49 9.42
C PHE A 20 26.34 7.01 10.38
N LYS A 21 26.17 5.82 10.94
CA LYS A 21 27.11 5.14 11.85
C LYS A 21 27.00 3.64 11.61
N LYS A 22 27.89 2.85 12.26
CA LYS A 22 27.88 1.38 12.10
C LYS A 22 26.49 0.76 12.25
N ASP A 23 25.64 1.34 13.12
CA ASP A 23 24.36 0.73 13.50
C ASP A 23 23.13 1.53 13.07
N LEU A 24 23.29 2.76 12.53
CA LEU A 24 22.17 3.62 12.17
C LEU A 24 22.08 3.78 10.65
N LYS A 25 20.98 3.32 10.07
CA LYS A 25 20.70 3.39 8.62
C LYS A 25 19.36 4.08 8.38
N LEU A 26 19.37 5.08 7.52
CA LEU A 26 18.19 5.71 6.98
C LEU A 26 18.00 5.23 5.54
N SER A 27 16.79 4.81 5.21
CA SER A 27 16.43 4.35 3.86
C SER A 27 15.24 5.12 3.36
N PHE A 28 15.30 5.60 2.13
CA PHE A 28 14.19 6.21 1.41
C PHE A 28 13.75 5.29 0.29
N GLY A 29 12.46 5.10 0.16
CA GLY A 29 11.85 4.33 -0.91
C GLY A 29 10.92 5.19 -1.75
N LEU A 30 11.00 5.03 -3.06
CA LEU A 30 10.08 5.59 -4.03
C LEU A 30 9.51 4.45 -4.86
N GLN A 31 8.23 4.51 -5.17
CA GLN A 31 7.61 3.61 -6.13
C GLN A 31 6.74 4.38 -7.10
N ALA A 32 6.68 3.87 -8.32
CA ALA A 32 5.78 4.34 -9.36
C ALA A 32 5.26 3.16 -10.15
N GLY A 33 4.01 3.22 -10.59
CA GLY A 33 3.41 2.14 -11.31
C GLY A 33 2.08 2.52 -11.93
N PHE A 34 1.54 1.59 -12.70
CA PHE A 34 0.23 1.72 -13.31
C PHE A 34 -0.59 0.46 -13.07
N VAL A 35 -1.89 0.66 -13.02
CA VAL A 35 -2.89 -0.40 -12.96
C VAL A 35 -3.83 -0.20 -14.14
N ASN A 36 -3.98 -1.22 -14.96
CA ASN A 36 -5.03 -1.29 -15.97
C ASN A 36 -6.16 -2.13 -15.41
N TYR A 37 -7.33 -1.55 -15.33
CA TYR A 37 -8.57 -2.22 -14.98
C TYR A 37 -9.44 -2.36 -16.22
N LYS A 38 -9.77 -3.60 -16.57
CA LYS A 38 -10.59 -3.92 -17.74
C LYS A 38 -11.74 -4.84 -17.33
N THR A 39 -12.97 -4.40 -17.60
CA THR A 39 -14.18 -5.22 -17.48
C THR A 39 -14.78 -5.44 -18.86
N ASP A 40 -15.02 -6.68 -19.21
CA ASP A 40 -15.57 -7.09 -20.51
C ASP A 40 -16.88 -7.86 -20.30
N TYR A 41 -17.99 -7.17 -20.50
CA TYR A 41 -19.33 -7.72 -20.37
C TYR A 41 -19.84 -8.38 -21.68
N SER A 42 -19.11 -8.27 -22.78
CA SER A 42 -19.56 -8.80 -24.09
C SER A 42 -19.78 -10.32 -24.13
N LYS A 43 -19.26 -11.02 -23.10
CA LYS A 43 -19.39 -12.49 -22.95
C LYS A 43 -20.60 -12.93 -22.12
N LEU A 44 -21.31 -11.97 -21.55
CA LEU A 44 -22.52 -12.26 -20.78
C LEU A 44 -23.75 -12.07 -21.68
N THR A 45 -24.77 -12.89 -21.43
CA THR A 45 -26.07 -12.76 -22.12
C THR A 45 -26.89 -11.63 -21.48
N ILE A 46 -26.45 -10.39 -21.74
CA ILE A 46 -27.06 -9.17 -21.20
C ILE A 46 -27.44 -8.28 -22.37
N ASP A 47 -28.46 -7.41 -22.20
CA ASP A 47 -28.84 -6.44 -23.22
C ASP A 47 -27.65 -5.48 -23.50
N PRO A 48 -27.11 -5.46 -24.76
CA PRO A 48 -25.96 -4.63 -25.11
C PRO A 48 -26.23 -3.12 -25.01
N LYS A 49 -27.48 -2.72 -24.86
CA LYS A 49 -27.92 -1.31 -24.76
C LYS A 49 -28.02 -0.81 -23.32
N ASP A 50 -27.83 -1.67 -22.32
CA ASP A 50 -27.88 -1.24 -20.93
C ASP A 50 -26.56 -0.52 -20.56
N PRO A 51 -26.60 0.79 -20.23
CA PRO A 51 -25.42 1.58 -19.88
C PRO A 51 -24.69 1.06 -18.64
N GLN A 52 -25.33 0.25 -17.80
CA GLN A 52 -24.73 -0.33 -16.59
C GLN A 52 -23.67 -1.40 -16.91
N PHE A 53 -23.73 -1.98 -18.11
CA PHE A 53 -22.84 -3.04 -18.56
C PHE A 53 -21.89 -2.57 -19.68
N ALA A 54 -21.55 -1.28 -19.69
CA ALA A 54 -20.53 -0.77 -20.60
C ALA A 54 -19.16 -1.36 -20.27
N ASN A 55 -18.43 -1.78 -21.32
CA ASN A 55 -17.06 -2.23 -21.17
C ASN A 55 -16.19 -1.09 -20.62
N VAL A 56 -15.41 -1.39 -19.59
CA VAL A 56 -14.48 -0.43 -18.94
C VAL A 56 -13.06 -0.84 -19.27
N ASN A 57 -12.22 0.12 -19.66
CA ASN A 57 -10.79 -0.08 -19.83
C ASN A 57 -10.06 1.20 -19.36
N GLU A 58 -9.60 1.18 -18.14
CA GLU A 58 -9.00 2.35 -17.51
C GLU A 58 -7.56 2.09 -17.05
N TRP A 59 -6.72 3.10 -17.29
CA TRP A 59 -5.35 3.13 -16.85
C TRP A 59 -5.21 4.12 -15.70
N ASN A 60 -4.74 3.64 -14.58
CA ASN A 60 -4.51 4.44 -13.39
C ASN A 60 -3.02 4.42 -13.04
N PHE A 61 -2.41 5.60 -13.01
CA PHE A 61 -1.04 5.77 -12.55
C PHE A 61 -1.03 6.03 -11.05
N ASN A 62 -0.04 5.53 -10.35
CA ASN A 62 0.14 5.81 -8.93
C ASN A 62 1.62 5.87 -8.56
N THR A 63 1.91 6.67 -7.54
CA THR A 63 3.23 6.79 -6.93
C THR A 63 3.12 6.60 -5.43
N GLY A 64 4.21 6.20 -4.81
CA GLY A 64 4.29 6.06 -3.37
C GLY A 64 5.70 6.35 -2.86
N THR A 65 5.80 6.63 -1.58
CA THR A 65 7.08 6.83 -0.91
C THR A 65 7.06 6.30 0.51
N GLY A 66 8.25 6.12 1.06
CA GLY A 66 8.44 5.77 2.45
C GLY A 66 9.86 6.05 2.91
N ALA A 67 10.01 6.13 4.21
CA ALA A 67 11.30 6.24 4.87
C ALA A 67 11.37 5.28 6.05
N ILE A 68 12.54 4.67 6.26
CA ILE A 68 12.82 3.76 7.37
C ILE A 68 14.10 4.20 8.03
N LEU A 69 14.04 4.50 9.30
CA LEU A 69 15.20 4.67 10.17
C LEU A 69 15.34 3.41 11.02
N ARG A 70 16.46 2.73 10.92
CA ARG A 70 16.72 1.50 11.68
C ARG A 70 18.09 1.48 12.32
N SER A 71 18.16 0.86 13.48
CA SER A 71 19.40 0.46 14.15
C SER A 71 19.30 -1.02 14.55
N GLU A 72 20.30 -1.55 15.26
CA GLU A 72 20.23 -2.90 15.82
C GLU A 72 19.08 -3.07 16.82
N LYS A 73 18.72 -2.00 17.54
CA LYS A 73 17.74 -2.04 18.63
C LYS A 73 16.36 -1.53 18.24
N PHE A 74 16.25 -0.65 17.26
CA PHE A 74 14.97 -0.06 16.90
C PHE A 74 14.77 0.09 15.40
N MET A 75 13.51 0.19 15.01
CA MET A 75 13.09 0.51 13.65
C MET A 75 11.87 1.44 13.74
N VAL A 76 11.92 2.54 12.98
CA VAL A 76 10.79 3.44 12.78
C VAL A 76 10.61 3.65 11.30
N SER A 77 9.39 3.58 10.81
CA SER A 77 9.10 3.85 9.41
C SER A 77 7.81 4.62 9.22
N ILE A 78 7.78 5.39 8.15
CA ILE A 78 6.58 6.04 7.63
C ILE A 78 6.46 5.74 6.15
N SER A 79 5.24 5.54 5.65
CA SER A 79 5.03 5.30 4.23
C SER A 79 3.63 5.70 3.77
N VAL A 80 3.57 6.14 2.51
CA VAL A 80 2.34 6.36 1.76
C VAL A 80 2.48 5.60 0.44
N PRO A 81 1.99 4.35 0.36
CA PRO A 81 2.19 3.49 -0.81
C PRO A 81 1.49 4.00 -2.07
N ARG A 82 0.43 4.80 -1.91
CA ARG A 82 -0.34 5.38 -3.01
C ARG A 82 -0.72 6.81 -2.69
N PHE A 83 -0.19 7.76 -3.46
CA PHE A 83 -0.49 9.19 -3.32
C PHE A 83 -1.74 9.58 -4.08
N LEU A 84 -1.93 9.02 -5.27
CA LEU A 84 -2.99 9.45 -6.17
C LEU A 84 -4.29 8.72 -5.82
N LYS A 85 -5.36 9.49 -5.77
CA LYS A 85 -6.71 8.96 -5.72
C LYS A 85 -7.10 8.56 -7.13
N ASN A 86 -7.46 7.33 -7.31
CA ASN A 86 -7.97 6.86 -8.57
C ASN A 86 -9.48 6.71 -8.45
N SER A 87 -10.20 7.51 -9.21
CA SER A 87 -11.65 7.44 -9.36
C SER A 87 -11.97 7.25 -10.83
N TYR A 88 -13.00 6.51 -11.14
CA TYR A 88 -13.58 6.47 -12.46
C TYR A 88 -15.01 7.02 -12.44
N GLU A 89 -15.39 7.67 -13.51
CA GLU A 89 -16.77 8.13 -13.71
C GLU A 89 -17.61 6.97 -14.26
N SER A 90 -18.65 6.62 -13.53
CA SER A 90 -19.69 5.71 -13.97
C SER A 90 -20.93 6.53 -14.30
N ALA A 91 -21.85 5.99 -15.11
CA ALA A 91 -23.16 6.61 -15.38
C ALA A 91 -23.98 6.94 -14.11
N GLN A 92 -23.61 6.35 -12.97
CA GLN A 92 -24.23 6.53 -11.66
C GLN A 92 -23.43 7.41 -10.69
N GLY A 93 -22.27 7.98 -11.11
CA GLY A 93 -21.40 8.83 -10.29
C GLY A 93 -19.94 8.38 -10.26
N SER A 94 -19.09 9.13 -9.56
CA SER A 94 -17.69 8.80 -9.43
C SER A 94 -17.46 7.72 -8.36
N VAL A 95 -16.79 6.65 -8.73
CA VAL A 95 -16.40 5.57 -7.83
C VAL A 95 -14.90 5.71 -7.49
N ASN A 96 -14.60 5.85 -6.19
CA ASN A 96 -13.23 5.86 -5.74
C ASN A 96 -12.67 4.44 -5.68
N LEU A 97 -11.74 4.10 -6.57
CA LEU A 97 -11.07 2.80 -6.58
C LEU A 97 -10.08 2.63 -5.42
N TYR A 98 -9.40 3.72 -5.05
CA TYR A 98 -8.38 3.68 -4.01
C TYR A 98 -8.43 4.92 -3.13
N THR A 99 -8.48 4.72 -1.83
CA THR A 99 -8.31 5.77 -0.82
C THR A 99 -6.85 5.82 -0.37
N GLN A 100 -6.35 7.02 -0.14
CA GLN A 100 -4.98 7.21 0.33
C GLN A 100 -4.80 6.66 1.75
N HIS A 101 -3.79 5.82 1.94
CA HIS A 101 -3.39 5.25 3.21
C HIS A 101 -2.00 5.74 3.57
N ALA A 102 -1.82 6.16 4.82
CA ALA A 102 -0.52 6.40 5.41
C ALA A 102 -0.27 5.39 6.54
N TYR A 103 0.97 4.96 6.66
CA TYR A 103 1.40 3.99 7.66
C TYR A 103 2.56 4.57 8.46
N ALA A 104 2.54 4.34 9.77
CA ALA A 104 3.68 4.57 10.65
C ALA A 104 3.92 3.32 11.48
N LEU A 105 5.15 2.83 11.51
CA LEU A 105 5.53 1.62 12.24
C LEU A 105 6.69 1.94 13.17
N GLY A 106 6.59 1.48 14.42
CA GLY A 106 7.65 1.51 15.41
C GLY A 106 7.90 0.11 15.96
N ALA A 107 9.17 -0.27 16.09
CA ALA A 107 9.58 -1.51 16.72
C ALA A 107 10.84 -1.30 17.55
N TYR A 108 10.97 -2.05 18.64
CA TYR A 108 12.14 -2.00 19.50
C TYR A 108 12.52 -3.41 19.96
N ALA A 109 13.82 -3.69 20.03
CA ALA A 109 14.36 -4.95 20.49
C ALA A 109 14.91 -4.81 21.92
N PHE A 110 14.27 -5.48 22.87
CA PHE A 110 14.68 -5.55 24.27
C PHE A 110 15.43 -6.86 24.53
N PRO A 111 16.75 -6.87 24.65
CA PRO A 111 17.49 -8.05 25.09
C PRO A 111 17.23 -8.27 26.59
N LEU A 112 16.52 -9.34 26.95
CA LEU A 112 16.25 -9.73 28.34
C LEU A 112 17.39 -10.56 28.90
N SER A 113 18.03 -11.37 28.06
CA SER A 113 19.22 -12.16 28.42
C SER A 113 20.08 -12.40 27.18
N SER A 114 21.22 -13.08 27.33
CA SER A 114 22.07 -13.48 26.21
C SER A 114 21.36 -14.39 25.18
N ARG A 115 20.23 -14.99 25.52
CA ARG A 115 19.48 -15.92 24.67
C ARG A 115 18.06 -15.46 24.35
N ILE A 116 17.55 -14.43 25.03
CA ILE A 116 16.15 -14.02 24.91
C ILE A 116 16.10 -12.54 24.54
N THR A 117 15.44 -12.24 23.43
CA THR A 117 15.13 -10.86 22.98
C THR A 117 13.63 -10.76 22.68
N ILE A 118 12.98 -9.76 23.28
CA ILE A 118 11.58 -9.43 22.97
C ILE A 118 11.55 -8.24 22.01
N LYS A 119 10.72 -8.33 20.98
CA LYS A 119 10.56 -7.27 19.97
C LYS A 119 9.08 -6.88 19.87
N PRO A 120 8.59 -5.94 20.69
CA PRO A 120 7.31 -5.33 20.47
C PRO A 120 7.35 -4.41 19.24
N TRP A 121 6.22 -4.32 18.55
CA TRP A 121 6.01 -3.38 17.47
C TRP A 121 4.57 -2.84 17.49
N ILE A 122 4.41 -1.66 16.93
CA ILE A 122 3.14 -0.98 16.73
C ILE A 122 3.08 -0.44 15.31
N LEU A 123 1.93 -0.64 14.66
CA LEU A 123 1.61 -0.10 13.34
C LEU A 123 0.38 0.77 13.44
N ALA A 124 0.53 2.03 13.08
CA ALA A 124 -0.59 2.96 12.90
C ALA A 124 -0.95 3.04 11.42
N ARG A 125 -2.24 2.93 11.12
CA ARG A 125 -2.81 3.09 9.79
C ARG A 125 -3.76 4.27 9.80
N ILE A 126 -3.50 5.23 8.93
CA ILE A 126 -4.27 6.47 8.80
C ILE A 126 -4.91 6.47 7.42
N VAL A 127 -6.23 6.60 7.38
CA VAL A 127 -7.03 6.67 6.17
C VAL A 127 -7.91 7.90 6.24
N LYS A 128 -7.94 8.71 5.19
CA LYS A 128 -8.80 9.90 5.17
C LYS A 128 -10.26 9.50 5.29
N GLY A 129 -10.94 10.04 6.30
CA GLY A 129 -12.36 9.76 6.55
C GLY A 129 -12.64 8.49 7.35
N ALA A 130 -11.61 7.82 7.88
CA ALA A 130 -11.75 6.66 8.76
C ALA A 130 -11.05 6.90 10.12
N PRO A 131 -11.47 6.25 11.20
CA PRO A 131 -10.76 6.27 12.48
C PRO A 131 -9.33 5.72 12.34
N LEU A 132 -8.44 6.19 13.22
CA LEU A 132 -7.09 5.64 13.34
C LEU A 132 -7.15 4.16 13.71
N SER A 133 -6.48 3.31 12.94
CA SER A 133 -6.30 1.90 13.26
C SER A 133 -4.91 1.66 13.83
N LEU A 134 -4.84 0.94 14.94
CA LEU A 134 -3.59 0.58 15.61
C LEU A 134 -3.50 -0.94 15.74
N ASP A 135 -2.45 -1.51 15.17
CA ASP A 135 -2.09 -2.91 15.32
C ASP A 135 -0.83 -3.00 16.19
N TYR A 136 -0.79 -3.95 17.12
CA TYR A 136 0.39 -4.16 17.95
C TYR A 136 0.63 -5.66 18.16
N ALA A 137 1.89 -6.02 18.26
CA ALA A 137 2.29 -7.38 18.61
C ALA A 137 3.69 -7.38 19.23
N ALA A 138 4.06 -8.52 19.75
CA ALA A 138 5.43 -8.79 20.23
C ALA A 138 5.88 -10.16 19.73
N SER A 139 7.16 -10.25 19.36
CA SER A 139 7.82 -11.51 19.06
C SER A 139 8.95 -11.76 20.05
N MET A 140 9.21 -13.01 20.35
CA MET A 140 10.30 -13.45 21.22
C MET A 140 11.22 -14.39 20.45
N ARG A 141 12.49 -14.20 20.58
CA ARG A 141 13.53 -15.05 19.99
C ARG A 141 14.58 -15.40 21.05
#